data_eaba0d269fc9b9d13341159780ec0dfc
#
_entry.id   eaba0d269fc9b9d13341159780ec0dfc
#
_cell.length_a   1.000
_cell.length_b   1.000
_cell.length_c   1.000
_cell.angle_alpha   90.00
_cell.angle_beta   90.00
_cell.angle_gamma   90.00
#
_symmetry.space_group_name_H-M   'P 1'
#
loop_
_entity.id
_entity.type
_entity.pdbx_description
1 polymer ?
#
loop_
_entity_poly.entity_id
_entity_poly.type
_entity_poly.pdbx_seq_one_letter_code
_entity_poly.pdbx_strand_id
1 'polypeptide(L)'
;MDCEHKLKALEQEIESLKEENRLLKEKLSSSEKNFDSVSFKEKYAVRILDSLPDMLTVFNHEETGIEVVSNEETNHVGVSNNDFKGMRMQDMVPKEAYHNIHNNLQKAIATGRGSTAHHELDVDGTLHYYENRIFPLDEEYVLIMCRDISERVATQQNRSEE
;
A
#
# COMPACT_ATOMS: atom_id res chain seq x y z
N MET A 1 -54.25 13.57 37.23
CA MET A 1 -53.53 12.65 36.34
C MET A 1 -53.25 11.42 37.11
N ASP A 2 -53.83 10.32 36.68
CA ASP A 2 -53.91 9.08 37.41
C ASP A 2 -52.54 8.37 37.53
N CYS A 3 -52.24 7.79 38.65
CA CYS A 3 -50.99 7.12 38.98
C CYS A 3 -50.69 6.00 37.98
N GLU A 4 -51.72 5.33 37.50
CA GLU A 4 -51.65 4.29 36.44
C GLU A 4 -51.09 4.78 35.12
N HIS A 5 -51.45 5.99 34.69
CA HIS A 5 -50.93 6.58 33.46
C HIS A 5 -49.44 6.89 33.55
N LYS A 6 -49.01 7.37 34.73
CA LYS A 6 -47.56 7.63 34.95
C LYS A 6 -46.76 6.32 34.99
N LEU A 7 -47.29 5.27 35.60
CA LEU A 7 -46.65 3.99 35.68
C LEU A 7 -46.42 3.41 34.25
N LYS A 8 -47.46 3.43 33.44
CA LYS A 8 -47.38 2.93 32.04
C LYS A 8 -46.42 3.72 31.17
N ALA A 9 -46.36 5.03 31.36
CA ALA A 9 -45.36 5.88 30.64
C ALA A 9 -43.91 5.52 31.04
N LEU A 10 -43.65 5.32 32.33
CA LEU A 10 -42.36 4.92 32.85
C LEU A 10 -41.95 3.51 32.36
N GLU A 11 -42.86 2.56 32.30
CA GLU A 11 -42.61 1.22 31.76
C GLU A 11 -42.22 1.30 30.26
N GLN A 12 -42.86 2.13 29.46
CA GLN A 12 -42.53 2.35 28.08
C GLN A 12 -41.13 3.00 27.91
N GLU A 13 -40.82 3.97 28.77
CA GLU A 13 -39.52 4.64 28.76
C GLU A 13 -38.39 3.69 29.14
N ILE A 14 -38.61 2.85 30.15
CA ILE A 14 -37.66 1.79 30.55
C ILE A 14 -37.40 0.82 29.40
N GLU A 15 -38.43 0.38 28.68
CA GLU A 15 -38.26 -0.54 27.55
C GLU A 15 -37.50 0.10 26.39
N SER A 16 -37.79 1.39 26.08
CA SER A 16 -37.05 2.16 25.09
C SER A 16 -35.57 2.31 25.46
N LEU A 17 -35.28 2.64 26.71
CA LEU A 17 -33.90 2.79 27.22
C LEU A 17 -33.14 1.46 27.23
N LYS A 18 -33.80 0.35 27.50
CA LYS A 18 -33.17 -1.00 27.41
C LYS A 18 -32.75 -1.33 25.98
N GLU A 19 -33.63 -1.05 25.01
CA GLU A 19 -33.33 -1.30 23.60
C GLU A 19 -32.21 -0.40 23.09
N GLU A 20 -32.21 0.88 23.46
CA GLU A 20 -31.11 1.81 23.14
C GLU A 20 -29.77 1.35 23.74
N ASN A 21 -29.77 0.91 24.99
CA ASN A 21 -28.59 0.34 25.64
C ASN A 21 -28.08 -0.93 24.95
N ARG A 22 -28.98 -1.78 24.46
CA ARG A 22 -28.62 -2.98 23.70
C ARG A 22 -27.91 -2.58 22.41
N LEU A 23 -28.46 -1.66 21.64
CA LEU A 23 -27.88 -1.16 20.39
C LEU A 23 -26.54 -0.45 20.59
N LEU A 24 -26.39 0.32 21.66
CA LEU A 24 -25.13 0.97 22.02
C LEU A 24 -24.03 -0.05 22.37
N LYS A 25 -24.38 -1.12 23.11
CA LYS A 25 -23.43 -2.19 23.42
C LYS A 25 -22.98 -2.94 22.17
N GLU A 26 -23.88 -3.20 21.23
CA GLU A 26 -23.53 -3.83 19.95
C GLU A 26 -22.59 -2.96 19.10
N LYS A 27 -22.86 -1.65 19.04
CA LYS A 27 -21.99 -0.68 18.36
C LYS A 27 -20.61 -0.58 19.02
N LEU A 28 -20.56 -0.57 20.35
CA LEU A 28 -19.30 -0.53 21.10
C LEU A 28 -18.45 -1.77 20.81
N SER A 29 -19.04 -2.95 20.91
CA SER A 29 -18.34 -4.23 20.62
C SER A 29 -17.82 -4.30 19.18
N SER A 30 -18.56 -3.76 18.21
CA SER A 30 -18.11 -3.67 16.81
C SER A 30 -16.94 -2.70 16.66
N SER A 31 -16.97 -1.57 17.35
CA SER A 31 -15.90 -0.56 17.36
C SER A 31 -14.64 -1.09 18.02
N GLU A 32 -14.74 -1.80 19.14
CA GLU A 32 -13.60 -2.42 19.83
C GLU A 32 -12.88 -3.45 18.95
N LYS A 33 -13.62 -4.31 18.24
CA LYS A 33 -13.04 -5.27 17.29
C LYS A 33 -12.31 -4.58 16.12
N ASN A 34 -12.85 -3.48 15.62
CA ASN A 34 -12.20 -2.69 14.58
C ASN A 34 -10.92 -2.01 15.11
N PHE A 35 -10.96 -1.47 16.34
CA PHE A 35 -9.81 -0.84 16.97
C PHE A 35 -8.66 -1.84 17.19
N ASP A 36 -8.94 -3.04 17.68
CA ASP A 36 -7.94 -4.09 17.86
C ASP A 36 -7.29 -4.50 16.53
N SER A 37 -8.08 -4.57 15.46
CA SER A 37 -7.59 -4.88 14.10
C SER A 37 -6.68 -3.79 13.52
N VAL A 38 -7.01 -2.51 13.71
CA VAL A 38 -6.17 -1.38 13.30
C VAL A 38 -4.88 -1.36 14.10
N SER A 39 -4.96 -1.50 15.42
CA SER A 39 -3.80 -1.54 16.31
C SER A 39 -2.82 -2.67 15.96
N PHE A 40 -3.33 -3.85 15.56
CA PHE A 40 -2.47 -4.95 15.09
C PHE A 40 -1.72 -4.56 13.82
N LYS A 41 -2.42 -4.01 12.82
CA LYS A 41 -1.81 -3.59 11.55
C LYS A 41 -0.75 -2.51 11.76
N GLU A 42 -1.06 -1.48 12.55
CA GLU A 42 -0.12 -0.42 12.87
C GLU A 42 1.12 -0.95 13.60
N LYS A 43 0.92 -1.81 14.60
CA LYS A 43 2.00 -2.40 15.41
C LYS A 43 2.99 -3.23 14.59
N TYR A 44 2.50 -3.93 13.57
CA TYR A 44 3.33 -4.85 12.78
C TYR A 44 3.64 -4.36 11.37
N ALA A 45 3.06 -3.21 10.93
CA ALA A 45 3.24 -2.69 9.57
C ALA A 45 4.71 -2.58 9.18
N VAL A 46 5.53 -1.95 10.02
CA VAL A 46 6.97 -1.78 9.76
C VAL A 46 7.66 -3.14 9.59
N ARG A 47 7.42 -4.08 10.51
CA ARG A 47 8.02 -5.42 10.43
C ARG A 47 7.59 -6.22 9.22
N ILE A 48 6.34 -6.04 8.78
CA ILE A 48 5.83 -6.67 7.55
C ILE A 48 6.54 -6.06 6.35
N LEU A 49 6.65 -4.73 6.29
CA LEU A 49 7.34 -4.04 5.21
C LEU A 49 8.83 -4.43 5.15
N ASP A 50 9.51 -4.47 6.28
CA ASP A 50 10.92 -4.87 6.37
C ASP A 50 11.17 -6.35 5.98
N SER A 51 10.15 -7.21 6.05
CA SER A 51 10.24 -8.62 5.66
C SER A 51 10.01 -8.88 4.18
N LEU A 52 9.56 -7.88 3.43
CA LEU A 52 9.33 -8.02 1.99
C LEU A 52 10.68 -8.00 1.25
N PRO A 53 10.87 -8.91 0.29
CA PRO A 53 12.10 -8.95 -0.52
C PRO A 53 12.12 -7.89 -1.62
N ASP A 54 11.08 -7.07 -1.70
CA ASP A 54 10.87 -6.08 -2.74
C ASP A 54 11.25 -4.69 -2.25
N MET A 55 11.82 -3.86 -3.11
CA MET A 55 12.02 -2.45 -2.82
C MET A 55 10.70 -1.70 -2.93
N LEU A 56 10.33 -0.98 -1.86
CA LEU A 56 9.11 -0.18 -1.78
C LEU A 56 9.46 1.30 -1.74
N THR A 57 8.98 2.05 -2.71
CA THR A 57 9.21 3.49 -2.82
C THR A 57 7.90 4.25 -2.97
N VAL A 58 7.84 5.42 -2.35
CA VAL A 58 6.71 6.34 -2.48
C VAL A 58 7.13 7.54 -3.31
N PHE A 59 6.33 7.86 -4.31
CA PHE A 59 6.45 9.06 -5.14
C PHE A 59 5.18 9.90 -5.03
N ASN A 60 5.30 11.21 -5.26
CA ASN A 60 4.13 12.02 -5.53
C ASN A 60 3.69 11.88 -7.01
N HIS A 61 2.53 12.43 -7.36
CA HIS A 61 2.00 12.37 -8.73
C HIS A 61 2.87 13.15 -9.76
N GLU A 62 3.78 14.00 -9.30
CA GLU A 62 4.79 14.69 -10.12
C GLU A 62 6.07 13.87 -10.30
N GLU A 63 6.07 12.61 -9.84
CA GLU A 63 7.18 11.65 -9.95
C GLU A 63 8.43 12.06 -9.18
N THR A 64 8.24 12.79 -8.10
CA THR A 64 9.30 13.13 -7.15
C THR A 64 9.32 12.12 -6.01
N GLY A 65 10.48 11.59 -5.69
CA GLY A 65 10.68 10.62 -4.61
C GLY A 65 10.39 11.23 -3.24
N ILE A 66 9.55 10.56 -2.46
CA ILE A 66 9.14 10.97 -1.12
C ILE A 66 9.84 10.12 -0.07
N GLU A 67 9.80 8.80 -0.20
CA GLU A 67 10.37 7.90 0.78
C GLU A 67 10.66 6.51 0.21
N VAL A 68 11.73 5.88 0.71
CA VAL A 68 11.96 4.44 0.58
C VAL A 68 11.43 3.79 1.85
N VAL A 69 10.43 2.93 1.71
CA VAL A 69 9.69 2.34 2.82
C VAL A 69 10.24 0.97 3.22
N SER A 70 10.90 0.29 2.28
CA SER A 70 11.53 -1.02 2.51
C SER A 70 12.91 -0.86 3.16
N ASN A 71 13.41 -1.97 3.65
CA ASN A 71 14.73 -2.06 4.25
C ASN A 71 15.84 -1.75 3.21
N GLU A 72 17.00 -1.26 3.68
CA GLU A 72 18.14 -0.88 2.83
C GLU A 72 18.73 -2.05 2.04
N GLU A 73 18.60 -3.30 2.53
CA GLU A 73 19.12 -4.50 1.87
C GLU A 73 18.39 -4.82 0.55
N THR A 74 17.16 -4.30 0.39
CA THR A 74 16.34 -4.48 -0.83
C THR A 74 16.50 -3.34 -1.84
N ASN A 75 17.44 -2.42 -1.60
CA ASN A 75 17.66 -1.26 -2.45
C ASN A 75 18.47 -1.62 -3.70
N HIS A 76 17.79 -2.04 -4.74
CA HIS A 76 18.40 -2.41 -6.04
C HIS A 76 18.83 -1.21 -6.90
N VAL A 77 18.43 0.01 -6.54
CA VAL A 77 18.74 1.23 -7.31
C VAL A 77 20.06 1.86 -6.86
N GLY A 78 20.62 1.45 -5.73
CA GLY A 78 21.89 1.97 -5.21
C GLY A 78 21.84 3.43 -4.72
N VAL A 79 20.66 3.99 -4.54
CA VAL A 79 20.44 5.36 -4.05
C VAL A 79 20.13 5.30 -2.56
N SER A 80 20.86 6.07 -1.73
CA SER A 80 20.55 6.12 -0.29
C SER A 80 19.15 6.70 -0.05
N ASN A 81 18.51 6.31 1.06
CA ASN A 81 17.20 6.84 1.44
C ASN A 81 17.18 8.38 1.55
N ASN A 82 18.29 8.98 1.95
CA ASN A 82 18.40 10.43 2.05
C ASN A 82 18.48 11.10 0.68
N ASP A 83 19.19 10.49 -0.25
CA ASP A 83 19.36 11.01 -1.60
C ASP A 83 18.10 10.80 -2.45
N PHE A 84 17.31 9.77 -2.13
CA PHE A 84 16.04 9.48 -2.81
C PHE A 84 15.02 10.62 -2.69
N LYS A 85 14.96 11.26 -1.51
CA LYS A 85 14.00 12.35 -1.26
C LYS A 85 14.28 13.54 -2.17
N GLY A 86 13.28 13.91 -2.95
CA GLY A 86 13.36 15.01 -3.91
C GLY A 86 13.96 14.66 -5.26
N MET A 87 14.50 13.44 -5.46
CA MET A 87 14.93 12.99 -6.79
C MET A 87 13.74 12.79 -7.72
N ARG A 88 13.94 13.09 -8.98
CA ARG A 88 12.93 12.80 -10.01
C ARG A 88 13.14 11.38 -10.54
N MET A 89 12.06 10.67 -10.76
CA MET A 89 12.09 9.29 -11.27
C MET A 89 12.88 9.17 -12.58
N GLN A 90 12.77 10.16 -13.47
CA GLN A 90 13.50 10.19 -14.73
C GLN A 90 15.03 10.22 -14.59
N ASP A 91 15.53 10.65 -13.43
CA ASP A 91 16.96 10.75 -13.13
C ASP A 91 17.51 9.50 -12.44
N MET A 92 16.62 8.56 -12.05
CA MET A 92 16.94 7.35 -11.31
C MET A 92 17.05 6.10 -12.20
N VAL A 93 16.40 6.11 -13.36
CA VAL A 93 16.33 4.94 -14.25
C VAL A 93 16.64 5.34 -15.69
N PRO A 94 17.11 4.41 -16.53
CA PRO A 94 17.32 4.67 -17.95
C PRO A 94 16.04 5.18 -18.64
N LYS A 95 16.21 5.99 -19.67
CA LYS A 95 15.10 6.67 -20.36
C LYS A 95 14.00 5.71 -20.84
N GLU A 96 14.37 4.54 -21.30
CA GLU A 96 13.41 3.53 -21.79
C GLU A 96 12.58 2.93 -20.65
N ALA A 97 13.24 2.59 -19.56
CA ALA A 97 12.60 2.14 -18.32
C ALA A 97 11.66 3.21 -17.77
N TYR A 98 12.14 4.47 -17.73
CA TYR A 98 11.32 5.61 -17.29
C TYR A 98 10.02 5.73 -18.09
N HIS A 99 10.06 5.69 -19.42
CA HIS A 99 8.85 5.83 -20.24
C HIS A 99 7.81 4.74 -19.91
N ASN A 100 8.27 3.52 -19.72
CA ASN A 100 7.35 2.42 -19.39
C ASN A 100 6.74 2.57 -17.99
N ILE A 101 7.55 2.93 -17.00
CA ILE A 101 7.08 3.17 -15.62
C ILE A 101 6.12 4.36 -15.61
N HIS A 102 6.49 5.49 -16.24
CA HIS A 102 5.67 6.69 -16.35
C HIS A 102 4.28 6.40 -16.93
N ASN A 103 4.21 5.73 -18.08
CA ASN A 103 2.92 5.43 -18.71
C ASN A 103 2.01 4.58 -17.82
N ASN A 104 2.59 3.60 -17.10
CA ASN A 104 1.85 2.77 -16.17
C ASN A 104 1.46 3.50 -14.89
N LEU A 105 2.28 4.45 -14.42
CA LEU A 105 1.98 5.33 -13.31
C LEU A 105 0.79 6.23 -13.64
N GLN A 106 0.82 6.91 -14.79
CA GLN A 106 -0.29 7.75 -15.26
C GLN A 106 -1.58 6.95 -15.40
N LYS A 107 -1.49 5.72 -15.92
CA LYS A 107 -2.63 4.80 -16.00
C LYS A 107 -3.17 4.43 -14.61
N ALA A 108 -2.30 4.16 -13.65
CA ALA A 108 -2.71 3.83 -12.28
C ALA A 108 -3.43 5.01 -11.61
N ILE A 109 -2.88 6.22 -11.73
CA ILE A 109 -3.50 7.45 -11.21
C ILE A 109 -4.88 7.67 -11.86
N ALA A 110 -4.94 7.64 -13.19
CA ALA A 110 -6.19 7.92 -13.92
C ALA A 110 -7.32 6.92 -13.63
N THR A 111 -6.97 5.67 -13.31
CA THR A 111 -7.97 4.61 -13.10
C THR A 111 -8.25 4.32 -11.62
N GLY A 112 -7.42 4.83 -10.69
CA GLY A 112 -7.45 4.46 -9.28
C GLY A 112 -7.14 2.97 -9.03
N ARG A 113 -6.52 2.29 -10.00
CA ARG A 113 -6.22 0.85 -9.93
C ARG A 113 -4.73 0.60 -10.12
N GLY A 114 -4.21 -0.46 -9.49
CA GLY A 114 -2.83 -0.86 -9.69
C GLY A 114 -2.51 -1.17 -11.15
N SER A 115 -1.28 -0.87 -11.56
CA SER A 115 -0.73 -1.24 -12.86
C SER A 115 0.65 -1.86 -12.70
N THR A 116 1.16 -2.51 -13.77
CA THR A 116 2.46 -3.19 -13.74
C THR A 116 3.29 -2.76 -14.95
N ALA A 117 4.54 -2.38 -14.69
CA ALA A 117 5.55 -2.09 -15.71
C ALA A 117 6.73 -3.06 -15.55
N HIS A 118 7.32 -3.46 -16.67
CA HIS A 118 8.55 -4.27 -16.68
C HIS A 118 9.66 -3.47 -17.35
N HIS A 119 10.87 -3.58 -16.84
CA HIS A 119 12.03 -2.99 -17.49
C HIS A 119 13.29 -3.83 -17.26
N GLU A 120 14.29 -3.56 -18.06
CA GLU A 120 15.60 -4.13 -17.96
C GLU A 120 16.58 -3.05 -17.47
N LEU A 121 17.57 -3.46 -16.71
CA LEU A 121 18.64 -2.60 -16.22
C LEU A 121 19.95 -3.35 -16.27
N ASP A 122 20.96 -2.75 -16.89
CA ASP A 122 22.33 -3.25 -16.81
C ASP A 122 22.94 -2.76 -15.48
N VAL A 123 23.31 -3.71 -14.65
CA VAL A 123 24.00 -3.46 -13.37
C VAL A 123 25.35 -4.11 -13.43
N ASP A 124 26.41 -3.33 -13.51
CA ASP A 124 27.80 -3.79 -13.59
C ASP A 124 28.07 -4.80 -14.72
N GLY A 125 27.43 -4.62 -15.88
CA GLY A 125 27.57 -5.49 -17.04
C GLY A 125 26.70 -6.75 -17.00
N THR A 126 25.79 -6.83 -16.02
CA THR A 126 24.80 -7.92 -15.92
C THR A 126 23.41 -7.37 -16.16
N LEU A 127 22.67 -8.00 -17.09
CA LEU A 127 21.29 -7.60 -17.39
C LEU A 127 20.33 -8.16 -16.33
N HIS A 128 19.66 -7.28 -15.64
CA HIS A 128 18.63 -7.60 -14.66
C HIS A 128 17.25 -7.25 -15.21
N TYR A 129 16.24 -8.00 -14.79
CA TYR A 129 14.85 -7.82 -15.17
C TYR A 129 14.04 -7.43 -13.94
N TYR A 130 13.28 -6.33 -14.04
CA TYR A 130 12.47 -5.79 -12.94
C TYR A 130 11.00 -5.72 -13.28
N GLU A 131 10.17 -6.07 -12.29
CA GLU A 131 8.72 -5.86 -12.30
C GLU A 131 8.39 -4.75 -11.30
N ASN A 132 7.80 -3.65 -11.80
CA ASN A 132 7.29 -2.56 -10.97
C ASN A 132 5.78 -2.66 -10.87
N ARG A 133 5.26 -2.87 -9.67
CA ARG A 133 3.85 -2.79 -9.37
C ARG A 133 3.55 -1.43 -8.76
N ILE A 134 2.65 -0.69 -9.39
CA ILE A 134 2.35 0.69 -9.09
C ILE A 134 0.94 0.75 -8.50
N PHE A 135 0.81 1.31 -7.31
CA PHE A 135 -0.46 1.41 -6.59
C PHE A 135 -0.70 2.87 -6.18
N PRO A 136 -1.77 3.53 -6.65
CA PRO A 136 -2.15 4.82 -6.09
C PRO A 136 -2.54 4.63 -4.62
N LEU A 137 -1.96 5.44 -3.74
CA LEU A 137 -2.26 5.43 -2.30
C LEU A 137 -3.44 6.36 -2.00
N ASP A 138 -3.39 7.55 -2.58
CA ASP A 138 -4.41 8.60 -2.46
C ASP A 138 -4.33 9.57 -3.66
N GLU A 139 -4.86 10.79 -3.49
CA GLU A 139 -4.87 11.83 -4.53
C GLU A 139 -3.50 12.51 -4.75
N GLU A 140 -2.50 12.21 -3.92
CA GLU A 140 -1.18 12.85 -3.94
C GLU A 140 -0.03 11.86 -4.16
N TYR A 141 -0.17 10.62 -3.66
CA TYR A 141 0.93 9.65 -3.58
C TYR A 141 0.66 8.34 -4.30
N VAL A 142 1.75 7.74 -4.80
CA VAL A 142 1.77 6.39 -5.36
C VAL A 142 2.87 5.56 -4.70
N LEU A 143 2.58 4.28 -4.45
CA LEU A 143 3.56 3.27 -4.04
C LEU A 143 4.04 2.52 -5.28
N ILE A 144 5.35 2.39 -5.43
CA ILE A 144 5.96 1.50 -6.41
C ILE A 144 6.70 0.39 -5.67
N MET A 145 6.30 -0.84 -5.96
CA MET A 145 6.97 -2.05 -5.50
C MET A 145 7.84 -2.56 -6.65
N CYS A 146 9.16 -2.52 -6.49
CA CYS A 146 10.12 -2.99 -7.47
C CYS A 146 10.67 -4.35 -7.05
N ARG A 147 10.51 -5.36 -7.91
CA ARG A 147 10.97 -6.73 -7.72
C ARG A 147 11.97 -7.11 -8.79
N ASP A 148 13.12 -7.66 -8.41
CA ASP A 148 14.00 -8.34 -9.32
C ASP A 148 13.37 -9.69 -9.72
N ILE A 149 13.18 -9.92 -11.01
CA ILE A 149 12.58 -11.12 -11.57
C ILE A 149 13.56 -11.89 -12.48
N SER A 150 14.86 -11.57 -12.42
CA SER A 150 15.90 -12.13 -13.32
C SER A 150 15.97 -13.64 -13.24
N GLU A 151 15.94 -14.24 -12.05
CA GLU A 151 15.92 -15.70 -11.88
C GLU A 151 14.68 -16.36 -12.53
N ARG A 152 13.51 -15.70 -12.41
CA ARG A 152 12.26 -16.18 -13.01
C ARG A 152 12.36 -16.17 -14.53
N VAL A 153 12.90 -15.10 -15.11
CA VAL A 153 13.09 -14.97 -16.56
C VAL A 153 14.08 -16.02 -17.07
N ALA A 154 15.23 -16.19 -16.42
CA ALA A 154 16.22 -17.21 -16.79
C ALA A 154 15.64 -18.63 -16.76
N THR A 155 14.84 -18.94 -15.71
CA THR A 155 14.20 -20.27 -15.59
C THR A 155 13.16 -20.51 -16.69
N GLN A 156 12.45 -19.49 -17.13
CA GLN A 156 11.46 -19.59 -18.20
C GLN A 156 12.13 -19.78 -19.58
N GLN A 157 13.24 -19.08 -19.83
CA GLN A 157 14.00 -19.23 -21.07
C GLN A 157 14.57 -20.64 -21.22
N ASN A 158 15.18 -21.19 -20.18
CA ASN A 158 15.71 -22.55 -20.17
C ASN A 158 14.64 -23.63 -20.44
N ARG A 159 13.40 -23.42 -19.97
CA ARG A 159 12.28 -24.35 -20.23
C ARG A 159 11.72 -24.28 -21.65
N SER A 160 11.96 -23.18 -22.34
CA SER A 160 11.47 -22.98 -23.72
C SER A 160 12.44 -23.55 -24.76
N GLU A 161 13.67 -23.92 -24.36
CA GLU A 161 14.70 -24.47 -25.20
C GLU A 161 14.80 -26.02 -25.11
N GLU A 162 14.04 -26.66 -24.20
CA GLU A 162 13.86 -28.12 -24.10
C GLU A 162 12.61 -28.59 -24.90
#